data_f733becfcf460ae7b61aa100c4a600f0
#
_entry.id   f733becfcf460ae7b61aa100c4a600f0
#
_cell.length_a   1.000
_cell.length_b   1.000
_cell.length_c   1.000
_cell.angle_alpha   90.00
_cell.angle_beta   90.00
_cell.angle_gamma   90.00
#
_symmetry.space_group_name_H-M   'P 1'
#
loop_
_entity.id
_entity.type
_entity.pdbx_description
1 polymer ?
#
loop_
_entity_poly.entity_id
_entity_poly.type
_entity_poly.pdbx_seq_one_letter_code
_entity_poly.pdbx_strand_id
1 'polypeptide(L)'
;DLRFPVAGQQGHGHRIIHVYGRNSLKYLQKEYGILDEQGNNYFLDYLLRTKHGDYAVEENGVTYHHPQQIGLERYRRQLQKQNTCTEWGIKLYRFSSEDCRFENRIEDDIKTFFGENTDEFEENGLLADRPVKLYEHQENTLEEIQKQRAAGINTFLVVFPTASGKSRIVEEDLRIFSRKNTEFHALIMAPNTNIIDDWRQRVKKSLPDLQEQIEICSFAYMMRNYQKYAQEKYNYIVVDDERVIIRTKLEKPSKIKGLAL
;
A
#
# COMPACT_ATOMS: atom_id res chain seq x y z
N ASP A 1 12.45 27.35 -10.39
CA ASP A 1 11.57 27.64 -9.23
C ASP A 1 10.70 26.44 -8.94
N LEU A 2 11.27 25.46 -8.25
CA LEU A 2 10.54 24.30 -7.72
C LEU A 2 10.01 24.69 -6.33
N ARG A 3 8.83 25.29 -6.28
CA ARG A 3 8.10 25.49 -5.04
C ARG A 3 7.55 24.13 -4.59
N PHE A 4 8.12 23.58 -3.52
CA PHE A 4 7.57 22.41 -2.85
C PHE A 4 6.25 22.76 -2.16
N PRO A 5 5.23 21.90 -2.21
CA PRO A 5 3.99 22.11 -1.46
C PRO A 5 4.24 22.03 0.04
N VAL A 6 3.53 22.91 0.75
CA VAL A 6 3.60 23.20 2.18
C VAL A 6 3.41 21.96 3.05
N ALA A 7 4.17 21.92 4.14
CA ALA A 7 4.19 20.92 5.21
C ALA A 7 2.81 20.41 5.64
N GLY A 8 2.62 19.09 5.57
CA GLY A 8 1.44 18.42 6.16
C GLY A 8 1.37 16.91 5.94
N GLN A 9 2.02 16.34 4.93
CA GLN A 9 1.95 14.91 4.60
C GLN A 9 3.24 14.33 4.01
N GLN A 10 4.40 14.75 4.51
CA GLN A 10 5.67 14.23 4.01
C GLN A 10 6.27 13.28 5.04
N GLY A 11 5.96 11.97 4.89
CA GLY A 11 6.50 10.92 5.74
C GLY A 11 8.02 10.71 5.60
N HIS A 12 8.62 9.90 6.48
CA HIS A 12 10.07 9.64 6.56
C HIS A 12 10.71 9.11 5.27
N GLY A 13 9.95 8.46 4.41
CA GLY A 13 10.42 8.11 3.07
C GLY A 13 10.93 9.34 2.32
N HIS A 14 10.30 10.49 2.53
CA HIS A 14 10.75 11.76 1.96
C HIS A 14 12.05 12.27 2.59
N ARG A 15 12.25 12.06 3.90
CA ARG A 15 13.50 12.44 4.59
C ARG A 15 14.68 11.57 4.19
N ILE A 16 14.47 10.27 4.03
CA ILE A 16 15.49 9.36 3.49
C ILE A 16 15.87 9.78 2.06
N ILE A 17 14.88 10.17 1.25
CA ILE A 17 15.12 10.73 -0.09
C ILE A 17 15.90 12.04 -0.02
N HIS A 18 15.62 12.89 0.96
CA HIS A 18 16.33 14.15 1.12
C HIS A 18 17.80 13.94 1.49
N VAL A 19 18.08 13.00 2.39
CA VAL A 19 19.44 12.66 2.83
C VAL A 19 20.24 11.95 1.74
N TYR A 20 19.65 10.97 1.06
CA TYR A 20 20.37 10.07 0.14
C TYR A 20 19.98 10.23 -1.33
N GLY A 21 19.08 11.18 -1.64
CA GLY A 21 18.58 11.41 -2.99
C GLY A 21 17.48 10.41 -3.43
N ARG A 22 16.82 10.71 -4.55
CA ARG A 22 15.68 9.94 -5.07
C ARG A 22 16.01 8.47 -5.37
N ASN A 23 17.23 8.17 -5.71
CA ASN A 23 17.67 6.81 -6.00
C ASN A 23 17.63 5.89 -4.76
N SER A 24 17.57 6.45 -3.55
CA SER A 24 17.42 5.67 -2.32
C SER A 24 16.07 4.97 -2.18
N LEU A 25 15.05 5.39 -2.94
CA LEU A 25 13.73 4.73 -2.94
C LEU A 25 13.79 3.25 -3.29
N LYS A 26 14.75 2.84 -4.10
CA LYS A 26 14.92 1.42 -4.47
C LYS A 26 15.30 0.51 -3.30
N TYR A 27 15.81 1.09 -2.21
CA TYR A 27 16.19 0.37 -1.00
C TYR A 27 15.08 0.35 0.07
N LEU A 28 14.05 1.20 -0.07
CA LEU A 28 12.93 1.31 0.86
C LEU A 28 11.76 0.44 0.43
N GLN A 29 11.27 -0.36 1.36
CA GLN A 29 10.06 -1.11 1.18
C GLN A 29 8.97 -0.55 2.08
N LYS A 30 7.93 0.05 1.49
CA LYS A 30 6.78 0.60 2.22
C LYS A 30 5.84 -0.48 2.71
N GLU A 31 5.18 -0.22 3.84
CA GLU A 31 4.13 -1.07 4.41
C GLU A 31 4.55 -2.54 4.47
N TYR A 32 5.78 -2.77 4.96
CA TYR A 32 6.32 -4.11 5.07
C TYR A 32 5.62 -4.91 6.17
N GLY A 33 5.03 -6.04 5.78
CA GLY A 33 4.30 -6.92 6.71
C GLY A 33 5.23 -7.85 7.47
N ILE A 34 5.02 -7.94 8.79
CA ILE A 34 5.64 -8.94 9.67
C ILE A 34 4.56 -9.70 10.43
N LEU A 35 4.83 -10.95 10.77
CA LEU A 35 3.96 -11.82 11.56
C LEU A 35 4.60 -12.14 12.89
N ASP A 36 3.83 -12.12 13.98
CA ASP A 36 4.25 -12.72 15.23
C ASP A 36 4.06 -14.25 15.22
N GLU A 37 4.49 -14.92 16.28
CA GLU A 37 4.35 -16.39 16.43
C GLU A 37 2.89 -16.85 16.45
N GLN A 38 1.96 -15.97 16.82
CA GLN A 38 0.53 -16.24 16.85
C GLN A 38 -0.15 -16.00 15.51
N GLY A 39 0.59 -15.52 14.50
CA GLY A 39 0.09 -15.20 13.16
C GLY A 39 -0.61 -13.85 13.06
N ASN A 40 -0.43 -12.94 14.03
CA ASN A 40 -0.92 -11.58 13.92
C ASN A 40 -0.03 -10.76 12.98
N ASN A 41 -0.67 -9.99 12.08
CA ASN A 41 0.02 -9.12 11.15
C ASN A 41 0.33 -7.76 11.77
N TYR A 42 1.56 -7.29 11.54
CA TYR A 42 1.96 -5.91 11.78
C TYR A 42 2.58 -5.34 10.51
N PHE A 43 2.40 -4.05 10.27
CA PHE A 43 2.98 -3.38 9.11
C PHE A 43 3.95 -2.32 9.60
N LEU A 44 5.16 -2.34 9.03
CA LEU A 44 6.18 -1.32 9.20
C LEU A 44 5.96 -0.24 8.13
N ASP A 45 6.05 1.03 8.49
CA ASP A 45 5.87 2.11 7.51
C ASP A 45 6.89 1.98 6.39
N TYR A 46 8.16 1.73 6.76
CA TYR A 46 9.24 1.43 5.82
C TYR A 46 10.17 0.36 6.40
N LEU A 47 10.63 -0.54 5.54
CA LEU A 47 11.78 -1.41 5.80
C LEU A 47 12.95 -0.95 4.91
N LEU A 48 14.11 -0.72 5.53
CA LEU A 48 15.40 -0.49 4.88
C LEU A 48 16.30 -1.68 5.14
N ARG A 49 16.86 -2.26 4.09
CA ARG A 49 17.86 -3.32 4.19
C ARG A 49 19.24 -2.78 4.05
N THR A 50 20.13 -3.28 4.87
CA THR A 50 21.54 -3.00 4.77
C THR A 50 22.35 -4.28 4.95
N LYS A 51 23.63 -4.25 4.57
CA LYS A 51 24.58 -5.34 4.83
C LYS A 51 24.74 -5.65 6.31
N HIS A 52 24.34 -4.75 7.20
CA HIS A 52 24.45 -4.88 8.66
C HIS A 52 23.12 -5.27 9.33
N GLY A 53 22.09 -5.56 8.54
CA GLY A 53 20.78 -5.98 9.01
C GLY A 53 19.64 -5.10 8.50
N ASP A 54 18.44 -5.47 8.93
CA ASP A 54 17.20 -4.82 8.53
C ASP A 54 16.80 -3.75 9.55
N TYR A 55 16.31 -2.63 9.04
CA TYR A 55 15.86 -1.50 9.84
C TYR A 55 14.41 -1.15 9.48
N ALA A 56 13.55 -1.12 10.49
CA ALA A 56 12.21 -0.55 10.35
C ALA A 56 12.25 0.93 10.70
N VAL A 57 11.66 1.75 9.87
CA VAL A 57 11.54 3.21 10.08
C VAL A 57 10.07 3.55 10.19
N GLU A 58 9.67 4.14 11.32
CA GLU A 58 8.29 4.50 11.60
C GLU A 58 8.11 5.97 11.94
N GLU A 59 7.02 6.55 11.45
CA GLU A 59 6.60 7.90 11.80
C GLU A 59 5.50 7.85 12.86
N ASN A 60 5.81 8.41 14.03
CA ASN A 60 4.88 8.50 15.14
C ASN A 60 4.32 9.91 15.25
N GLY A 61 3.10 10.13 14.75
CA GLY A 61 2.36 11.35 15.06
C GLY A 61 2.02 11.43 16.55
N VAL A 62 2.30 12.57 17.20
CA VAL A 62 2.04 12.78 18.63
C VAL A 62 0.59 12.46 19.00
N THR A 63 -0.35 12.82 18.14
CA THR A 63 -1.79 12.62 18.36
C THR A 63 -2.19 11.14 18.31
N TYR A 64 -1.44 10.28 17.61
CA TYR A 64 -1.82 8.90 17.35
C TYR A 64 -1.04 7.86 18.15
N HIS A 65 -0.03 8.29 18.94
CA HIS A 65 0.87 7.37 19.64
C HIS A 65 1.01 7.63 21.14
N HIS A 66 0.39 8.68 21.68
CA HIS A 66 0.39 8.94 23.13
C HIS A 66 -0.51 7.92 23.86
N PRO A 67 -0.02 7.17 24.86
CA PRO A 67 -0.77 6.09 25.51
C PRO A 67 -2.15 6.52 26.05
N GLN A 68 -2.26 7.75 26.53
CA GLN A 68 -3.52 8.30 27.06
C GLN A 68 -4.55 8.63 25.96
N GLN A 69 -4.11 8.76 24.71
CA GLN A 69 -5.00 9.15 23.60
C GLN A 69 -5.40 7.97 22.73
N ILE A 70 -4.54 6.95 22.60
CA ILE A 70 -4.78 5.81 21.68
C ILE A 70 -5.54 4.64 22.29
N GLY A 71 -5.73 4.64 23.61
CA GLY A 71 -6.33 3.52 24.32
C GLY A 71 -5.38 2.33 24.53
N LEU A 72 -5.69 1.50 25.52
CA LEU A 72 -4.83 0.42 25.99
C LEU A 72 -4.58 -0.65 24.92
N GLU A 73 -5.60 -1.00 24.14
CA GLU A 73 -5.51 -2.05 23.12
C GLU A 73 -4.54 -1.67 21.99
N ARG A 74 -4.67 -0.45 21.49
CA ARG A 74 -3.78 0.06 20.44
C ARG A 74 -2.34 0.21 20.93
N TYR A 75 -2.18 0.64 22.20
CA TYR A 75 -0.85 0.69 22.82
C TYR A 75 -0.22 -0.71 22.95
N ARG A 76 -0.98 -1.72 23.41
CA ARG A 76 -0.52 -3.11 23.48
C ARG A 76 -0.09 -3.62 22.11
N ARG A 77 -0.88 -3.31 21.06
CA ARG A 77 -0.54 -3.71 19.70
C ARG A 77 0.77 -3.09 19.20
N GLN A 78 1.07 -1.84 19.59
CA GLN A 78 2.36 -1.23 19.26
C GLN A 78 3.53 -1.91 19.97
N LEU A 79 3.36 -2.30 21.23
CA LEU A 79 4.38 -3.08 21.96
C LEU A 79 4.60 -4.45 21.33
N GLN A 80 3.53 -5.14 20.94
CA GLN A 80 3.64 -6.43 20.24
C GLN A 80 4.38 -6.29 18.93
N LYS A 81 4.05 -5.28 18.12
CA LYS A 81 4.78 -4.96 16.88
C LYS A 81 6.28 -4.75 17.13
N GLN A 82 6.63 -4.02 18.18
CA GLN A 82 8.03 -3.80 18.55
C GLN A 82 8.73 -5.09 18.96
N ASN A 83 8.07 -5.93 19.76
CA ASN A 83 8.61 -7.23 20.16
C ASN A 83 8.83 -8.13 18.93
N THR A 84 7.86 -8.17 18.01
CA THR A 84 7.97 -8.91 16.75
C THR A 84 9.15 -8.42 15.90
N CYS A 85 9.40 -7.11 15.81
CA CYS A 85 10.60 -6.59 15.16
C CYS A 85 11.88 -7.15 15.81
N THR A 86 11.92 -7.18 17.15
CA THR A 86 13.07 -7.71 17.90
C THR A 86 13.29 -9.20 17.64
N GLU A 87 12.22 -10.00 17.62
CA GLU A 87 12.27 -11.43 17.31
C GLU A 87 12.79 -11.70 15.88
N TRP A 88 12.46 -10.81 14.95
CA TRP A 88 12.93 -10.91 13.56
C TRP A 88 14.34 -10.34 13.34
N GLY A 89 14.96 -9.76 14.36
CA GLY A 89 16.24 -9.07 14.25
C GLY A 89 16.15 -7.75 13.49
N ILE A 90 14.96 -7.17 13.38
CA ILE A 90 14.73 -5.89 12.73
C ILE A 90 14.93 -4.78 13.76
N LYS A 91 15.88 -3.88 13.52
CA LYS A 91 16.09 -2.69 14.35
C LYS A 91 15.01 -1.66 14.05
N LEU A 92 14.22 -1.28 15.06
CA LEU A 92 13.10 -0.35 14.89
C LEU A 92 13.52 1.06 15.30
N TYR A 93 13.49 1.99 14.34
CA TYR A 93 13.67 3.42 14.58
C TYR A 93 12.35 4.16 14.43
N ARG A 94 12.02 4.96 15.42
CA ARG A 94 10.81 5.78 15.46
C ARG A 94 11.17 7.25 15.53
N PHE A 95 10.56 8.02 14.67
CA PHE A 95 10.68 9.46 14.65
C PHE A 95 9.31 10.08 14.89
N SER A 96 9.26 11.18 15.62
CA SER A 96 8.01 11.91 15.77
C SER A 96 7.77 12.80 14.55
N SER A 97 6.50 13.03 14.22
CA SER A 97 6.15 14.02 13.19
C SER A 97 6.59 15.45 13.57
N GLU A 98 6.82 15.70 14.84
CA GLU A 98 7.36 16.97 15.36
C GLU A 98 8.85 17.12 15.03
N ASP A 99 9.64 16.04 15.18
CA ASP A 99 11.06 16.03 14.83
C ASP A 99 11.25 16.29 13.34
N CYS A 100 10.29 15.91 12.50
CA CYS A 100 10.29 16.19 11.07
C CYS A 100 10.20 17.67 10.70
N ARG A 101 9.83 18.54 11.64
CA ARG A 101 9.77 19.99 11.45
C ARG A 101 11.12 20.67 11.66
N PHE A 102 12.08 20.01 12.31
CA PHE A 102 13.43 20.51 12.57
C PHE A 102 14.41 19.87 11.58
N GLU A 103 14.63 20.54 10.46
CA GLU A 103 15.28 19.99 9.26
C GLU A 103 16.64 19.32 9.51
N ASN A 104 17.53 19.91 10.30
CA ASN A 104 18.91 19.42 10.40
C ASN A 104 19.08 18.23 11.36
N ARG A 105 18.29 18.13 12.42
CA ARG A 105 18.48 17.11 13.46
C ARG A 105 18.15 15.70 12.98
N ILE A 106 17.05 15.55 12.27
CA ILE A 106 16.63 14.25 11.72
C ILE A 106 17.58 13.72 10.65
N GLU A 107 18.20 14.60 9.88
CA GLU A 107 19.17 14.20 8.85
C GLU A 107 20.44 13.62 9.47
N ASP A 108 20.93 14.23 10.55
CA ASP A 108 22.07 13.73 11.31
C ASP A 108 21.73 12.39 11.98
N ASP A 109 20.53 12.25 12.55
CA ASP A 109 20.06 10.98 13.12
C ASP A 109 19.96 9.89 12.04
N ILE A 110 19.39 10.19 10.87
CA ILE A 110 19.29 9.27 9.75
C ILE A 110 20.68 8.79 9.31
N LYS A 111 21.65 9.69 9.15
CA LYS A 111 23.02 9.33 8.81
C LYS A 111 23.71 8.52 9.90
N THR A 112 23.48 8.88 11.16
CA THR A 112 24.03 8.15 12.30
C THR A 112 23.50 6.73 12.35
N PHE A 113 22.20 6.52 12.07
CA PHE A 113 21.58 5.20 12.16
C PHE A 113 21.81 4.33 10.93
N PHE A 114 21.81 4.91 9.74
CA PHE A 114 21.83 4.15 8.48
C PHE A 114 23.14 4.32 7.69
N GLY A 115 24.04 5.22 8.09
CA GLY A 115 25.31 5.49 7.43
C GLY A 115 25.29 6.77 6.59
N GLU A 116 26.50 7.25 6.25
CA GLU A 116 26.68 8.51 5.52
C GLU A 116 26.20 8.45 4.06
N ASN A 117 26.19 7.27 3.47
CA ASN A 117 25.80 7.05 2.07
C ASN A 117 25.03 5.74 1.89
N THR A 118 24.62 5.42 0.66
CA THR A 118 23.84 4.22 0.34
C THR A 118 24.68 2.98 0.00
N ASP A 119 26.00 3.00 0.18
CA ASP A 119 26.88 1.90 -0.23
C ASP A 119 26.64 0.61 0.59
N GLU A 120 26.09 0.78 1.79
CA GLU A 120 25.74 -0.32 2.66
C GLU A 120 24.29 -0.79 2.49
N PHE A 121 23.49 -0.10 1.65
CA PHE A 121 22.10 -0.45 1.43
C PHE A 121 22.00 -1.57 0.39
N GLU A 122 21.09 -2.49 0.65
CA GLU A 122 20.76 -3.56 -0.28
C GLU A 122 19.48 -3.21 -1.04
N GLU A 123 19.54 -3.35 -2.36
CA GLU A 123 18.33 -3.26 -3.17
C GLU A 123 17.32 -4.30 -2.67
N ASN A 124 16.04 -3.94 -2.68
CA ASN A 124 14.94 -4.82 -2.28
C ASN A 124 15.04 -6.16 -3.04
N GLY A 125 16.00 -6.98 -2.63
CA GLY A 125 16.07 -8.36 -3.03
C GLY A 125 14.80 -9.02 -2.53
N LEU A 126 14.24 -9.91 -3.34
CA LEU A 126 13.09 -10.72 -3.02
C LEU A 126 13.24 -11.34 -1.62
N LEU A 127 12.74 -10.63 -0.60
CA LEU A 127 12.32 -11.35 0.58
C LEU A 127 11.31 -12.37 0.07
N ALA A 128 11.59 -13.64 0.30
CA ALA A 128 10.57 -14.66 0.12
C ALA A 128 9.31 -14.10 0.78
N ASP A 129 8.29 -13.84 -0.05
CA ASP A 129 7.03 -13.30 0.42
C ASP A 129 6.53 -14.21 1.53
N ARG A 130 6.76 -13.83 2.79
CA ARG A 130 6.07 -14.50 3.87
C ARG A 130 4.60 -14.16 3.67
N PRO A 131 3.72 -15.14 3.64
CA PRO A 131 2.31 -14.88 3.39
C PRO A 131 1.78 -13.96 4.50
N VAL A 132 1.60 -12.69 4.16
CA VAL A 132 0.94 -11.75 5.07
C VAL A 132 -0.52 -12.14 5.13
N LYS A 133 -0.95 -12.63 6.28
CA LYS A 133 -2.35 -12.94 6.53
C LYS A 133 -3.17 -11.64 6.47
N LEU A 134 -4.32 -11.69 5.83
CA LEU A 134 -5.24 -10.56 5.84
C LEU A 134 -5.77 -10.31 7.26
N TYR A 135 -6.05 -9.06 7.57
CA TYR A 135 -6.80 -8.72 8.77
C TYR A 135 -8.25 -9.20 8.65
N GLU A 136 -8.89 -9.50 9.76
CA GLU A 136 -10.29 -9.89 9.81
C GLU A 136 -11.20 -8.92 9.04
N HIS A 137 -11.01 -7.61 9.20
CA HIS A 137 -11.80 -6.63 8.46
C HIS A 137 -11.53 -6.64 6.94
N GLN A 138 -10.34 -7.04 6.51
CA GLN A 138 -10.01 -7.19 5.09
C GLN A 138 -10.64 -8.45 4.51
N GLU A 139 -10.58 -9.57 5.25
CA GLU A 139 -11.22 -10.84 4.88
C GLU A 139 -12.73 -10.64 4.76
N ASN A 140 -13.37 -10.07 5.78
CA ASN A 140 -14.80 -9.78 5.80
C ASN A 140 -15.23 -8.87 4.64
N THR A 141 -14.39 -7.88 4.31
CA THR A 141 -14.67 -6.98 3.17
C THR A 141 -14.59 -7.72 1.84
N LEU A 142 -13.57 -8.57 1.65
CA LEU A 142 -13.42 -9.37 0.44
C LEU A 142 -14.59 -10.35 0.28
N GLU A 143 -14.99 -11.03 1.34
CA GLU A 143 -16.15 -11.91 1.34
C GLU A 143 -17.42 -11.17 0.94
N GLU A 144 -17.66 -9.99 1.52
CA GLU A 144 -18.83 -9.18 1.18
C GLU A 144 -18.80 -8.69 -0.27
N ILE A 145 -17.64 -8.24 -0.77
CA ILE A 145 -17.47 -7.89 -2.20
C ILE A 145 -17.82 -9.10 -3.08
N GLN A 146 -17.30 -10.29 -2.78
CA GLN A 146 -17.56 -11.49 -3.56
C GLN A 146 -19.05 -11.87 -3.54
N LYS A 147 -19.67 -11.83 -2.37
CA LYS A 147 -21.10 -12.12 -2.16
C LYS A 147 -21.98 -11.14 -2.95
N GLN A 148 -21.73 -9.85 -2.82
CA GLN A 148 -22.50 -8.82 -3.51
C GLN A 148 -22.29 -8.90 -5.03
N ARG A 149 -21.08 -9.20 -5.47
CA ARG A 149 -20.78 -9.41 -6.89
C ARG A 149 -21.56 -10.62 -7.45
N ALA A 150 -21.65 -11.71 -6.70
CA ALA A 150 -22.48 -12.86 -7.07
C ALA A 150 -23.97 -12.52 -7.16
N ALA A 151 -24.45 -11.54 -6.38
CA ALA A 151 -25.80 -11.01 -6.45
C ALA A 151 -26.02 -9.99 -7.58
N GLY A 152 -25.00 -9.74 -8.43
CA GLY A 152 -25.09 -8.84 -9.58
C GLY A 152 -24.67 -7.38 -9.31
N ILE A 153 -24.22 -7.07 -8.11
CA ILE A 153 -23.69 -5.73 -7.79
C ILE A 153 -22.27 -5.63 -8.36
N ASN A 154 -21.99 -4.56 -9.09
CA ASN A 154 -20.74 -4.40 -9.84
C ASN A 154 -19.95 -3.15 -9.44
N THR A 155 -20.37 -2.41 -8.43
CA THR A 155 -19.70 -1.20 -7.94
C THR A 155 -19.67 -1.20 -6.43
N PHE A 156 -18.46 -1.06 -5.87
CA PHE A 156 -18.20 -1.13 -4.44
C PHE A 156 -17.44 0.11 -3.99
N LEU A 157 -17.81 0.66 -2.85
CA LEU A 157 -17.10 1.74 -2.17
C LEU A 157 -16.46 1.18 -0.89
N VAL A 158 -15.14 1.14 -0.86
CA VAL A 158 -14.35 0.67 0.30
C VAL A 158 -13.90 1.89 1.10
N VAL A 159 -14.42 2.04 2.31
CA VAL A 159 -14.14 3.17 3.19
C VAL A 159 -13.51 2.67 4.49
N PHE A 160 -12.22 2.95 4.67
CA PHE A 160 -11.48 2.63 5.88
C PHE A 160 -10.53 3.78 6.22
N PRO A 161 -10.07 3.89 7.47
CA PRO A 161 -9.03 4.83 7.85
C PRO A 161 -7.78 4.69 6.98
N THR A 162 -6.98 5.74 6.90
CA THR A 162 -5.66 5.69 6.28
C THR A 162 -4.81 4.58 6.93
N ALA A 163 -3.95 3.93 6.16
CA ALA A 163 -3.10 2.82 6.61
C ALA A 163 -3.83 1.54 7.09
N SER A 164 -5.14 1.39 6.80
CA SER A 164 -5.90 0.16 7.10
C SER A 164 -5.72 -0.96 6.07
N GLY A 165 -4.91 -0.73 5.04
CA GLY A 165 -4.65 -1.70 3.98
C GLY A 165 -5.73 -1.80 2.90
N LYS A 166 -6.42 -0.71 2.57
CA LYS A 166 -7.39 -0.66 1.44
C LYS A 166 -6.82 -1.21 0.15
N SER A 167 -5.59 -0.82 -0.19
CA SER A 167 -4.91 -1.29 -1.40
C SER A 167 -4.66 -2.81 -1.39
N ARG A 168 -4.46 -3.41 -0.19
CA ARG A 168 -4.33 -4.87 -0.06
C ARG A 168 -5.63 -5.59 -0.38
N ILE A 169 -6.77 -5.03 0.04
CA ILE A 169 -8.09 -5.58 -0.34
C ILE A 169 -8.24 -5.59 -1.87
N VAL A 170 -7.84 -4.49 -2.53
CA VAL A 170 -7.87 -4.39 -3.99
C VAL A 170 -6.94 -5.41 -4.65
N GLU A 171 -5.72 -5.58 -4.16
CA GLU A 171 -4.78 -6.58 -4.68
C GLU A 171 -5.35 -8.00 -4.64
N GLU A 172 -5.96 -8.38 -3.50
CA GLU A 172 -6.58 -9.69 -3.38
C GLU A 172 -7.84 -9.84 -4.23
N ASP A 173 -8.66 -8.79 -4.31
CA ASP A 173 -9.85 -8.82 -5.16
C ASP A 173 -9.48 -8.90 -6.65
N LEU A 174 -8.45 -8.19 -7.11
CA LEU A 174 -7.88 -8.31 -8.46
C LEU A 174 -7.46 -9.76 -8.75
N ARG A 175 -6.75 -10.39 -7.81
CA ARG A 175 -6.30 -11.79 -7.94
C ARG A 175 -7.48 -12.76 -8.02
N ILE A 176 -8.50 -12.57 -7.18
CA ILE A 176 -9.71 -13.40 -7.20
C ILE A 176 -10.49 -13.19 -8.50
N PHE A 177 -10.65 -11.93 -8.93
CA PHE A 177 -11.43 -11.60 -10.12
C PHE A 177 -10.73 -12.09 -11.39
N SER A 178 -9.42 -11.92 -11.53
CA SER A 178 -8.66 -12.37 -12.70
C SER A 178 -8.74 -13.89 -12.92
N ARG A 179 -8.71 -14.67 -11.84
CA ARG A 179 -8.84 -16.15 -11.92
C ARG A 179 -10.21 -16.62 -12.46
N LYS A 180 -11.23 -15.80 -12.31
CA LYS A 180 -12.60 -16.09 -12.75
C LYS A 180 -12.92 -15.53 -14.15
N ASN A 181 -12.04 -14.68 -14.69
CA ASN A 181 -12.29 -13.95 -15.95
C ASN A 181 -11.08 -14.10 -16.89
N THR A 182 -11.24 -14.85 -17.96
CA THR A 182 -10.17 -15.14 -18.95
C THR A 182 -9.74 -13.91 -19.74
N GLU A 183 -10.62 -12.95 -19.95
CA GLU A 183 -10.37 -11.68 -20.62
C GLU A 183 -10.16 -10.54 -19.57
N PHE A 184 -9.34 -10.82 -18.55
CA PHE A 184 -9.10 -9.85 -17.50
C PHE A 184 -8.30 -8.65 -18.02
N HIS A 185 -8.85 -7.45 -17.85
CA HIS A 185 -8.17 -6.19 -18.14
C HIS A 185 -8.59 -5.14 -17.12
N ALA A 186 -7.65 -4.60 -16.37
CA ALA A 186 -7.91 -3.69 -15.27
C ALA A 186 -7.33 -2.30 -15.51
N LEU A 187 -8.02 -1.28 -15.00
CA LEU A 187 -7.58 0.11 -14.94
C LEU A 187 -7.55 0.58 -13.49
N ILE A 188 -6.39 1.04 -13.03
CA ILE A 188 -6.23 1.68 -11.72
C ILE A 188 -5.96 3.16 -11.93
N MET A 189 -6.80 4.00 -11.35
CA MET A 189 -6.69 5.45 -11.43
C MET A 189 -6.38 6.04 -10.06
N ALA A 190 -5.40 6.94 -10.00
CA ALA A 190 -4.98 7.60 -8.77
C ALA A 190 -4.79 9.12 -8.98
N PRO A 191 -4.87 9.95 -7.90
CA PRO A 191 -4.84 11.41 -8.02
C PRO A 191 -3.47 11.98 -8.38
N ASN A 192 -2.39 11.30 -7.99
CA ASN A 192 -1.03 11.83 -8.13
C ASN A 192 0.01 10.74 -8.46
N THR A 193 1.20 11.19 -8.87
CA THR A 193 2.28 10.32 -9.31
C THR A 193 2.82 9.40 -8.20
N ASN A 194 2.81 9.83 -6.95
CA ASN A 194 3.31 9.02 -5.84
C ASN A 194 2.46 7.76 -5.64
N ILE A 195 1.13 7.93 -5.66
CA ILE A 195 0.20 6.80 -5.53
C ILE A 195 0.27 5.90 -6.78
N ILE A 196 0.47 6.48 -7.97
CA ILE A 196 0.68 5.71 -9.20
C ILE A 196 1.93 4.85 -9.10
N ASP A 197 3.05 5.41 -8.62
CA ASP A 197 4.30 4.67 -8.48
C ASP A 197 4.20 3.60 -7.39
N ASP A 198 3.49 3.87 -6.29
CA ASP A 198 3.16 2.85 -5.29
C ASP A 198 2.36 1.69 -5.91
N TRP A 199 1.33 1.98 -6.72
CA TRP A 199 0.57 0.93 -7.41
C TRP A 199 1.40 0.14 -8.41
N ARG A 200 2.29 0.79 -9.16
CA ARG A 200 3.21 0.10 -10.07
C ARG A 200 4.13 -0.88 -9.32
N GLN A 201 4.69 -0.44 -8.19
CA GLN A 201 5.51 -1.31 -7.35
C GLN A 201 4.71 -2.47 -6.76
N ARG A 202 3.48 -2.21 -6.26
CA ARG A 202 2.58 -3.24 -5.74
C ARG A 202 2.22 -4.28 -6.79
N VAL A 203 1.80 -3.85 -7.96
CA VAL A 203 1.46 -4.76 -9.07
C VAL A 203 2.67 -5.60 -9.45
N LYS A 204 3.83 -4.98 -9.63
CA LYS A 204 5.07 -5.70 -9.96
C LYS A 204 5.44 -6.74 -8.90
N LYS A 205 5.22 -6.44 -7.61
CA LYS A 205 5.58 -7.32 -6.49
C LYS A 205 4.51 -8.38 -6.23
N SER A 206 3.25 -7.98 -6.10
CA SER A 206 2.17 -8.84 -5.60
C SER A 206 1.37 -9.51 -6.72
N LEU A 207 1.39 -8.96 -7.93
CA LEU A 207 0.60 -9.43 -9.07
C LEU A 207 1.44 -9.50 -10.36
N PRO A 208 2.65 -10.11 -10.34
CA PRO A 208 3.56 -10.10 -11.49
C PRO A 208 2.92 -10.72 -12.74
N ASP A 209 2.10 -11.75 -12.58
CA ASP A 209 1.42 -12.45 -13.68
C ASP A 209 0.30 -11.61 -14.32
N LEU A 210 -0.14 -10.54 -13.66
CA LEU A 210 -1.20 -9.66 -14.13
C LEU A 210 -0.67 -8.28 -14.58
N GLN A 211 0.63 -8.06 -14.54
CA GLN A 211 1.24 -6.75 -14.76
C GLN A 211 0.89 -6.17 -16.13
N GLU A 212 0.88 -6.99 -17.18
CA GLU A 212 0.55 -6.55 -18.54
C GLU A 212 -0.94 -6.29 -18.78
N GLN A 213 -1.79 -6.82 -17.89
CA GLN A 213 -3.24 -6.69 -17.96
C GLN A 213 -3.77 -5.54 -17.07
N ILE A 214 -2.88 -4.86 -16.34
CA ILE A 214 -3.24 -3.78 -15.42
C ILE A 214 -2.62 -2.46 -15.89
N GLU A 215 -3.46 -1.56 -16.40
CA GLU A 215 -3.05 -0.20 -16.72
C GLU A 215 -3.21 0.72 -15.49
N ILE A 216 -2.20 1.58 -15.24
CA ILE A 216 -2.19 2.47 -14.09
C ILE A 216 -1.94 3.90 -14.58
N CYS A 217 -2.85 4.83 -14.28
CA CYS A 217 -2.73 6.21 -14.72
C CYS A 217 -3.30 7.22 -13.71
N SER A 218 -3.04 8.51 -13.94
CA SER A 218 -3.67 9.57 -13.15
C SER A 218 -5.05 9.95 -13.70
N PHE A 219 -5.91 10.49 -12.84
CA PHE A 219 -7.20 11.05 -13.28
C PHE A 219 -7.01 12.08 -14.37
N ALA A 220 -6.02 12.97 -14.22
CA ALA A 220 -5.77 14.03 -15.20
C ALA A 220 -5.30 13.46 -16.55
N TYR A 221 -4.52 12.37 -16.53
CA TYR A 221 -4.11 11.71 -17.77
C TYR A 221 -5.28 11.00 -18.45
N MET A 222 -6.07 10.24 -17.69
CA MET A 222 -7.26 9.57 -18.19
C MET A 222 -8.24 10.57 -18.82
N MET A 223 -8.54 11.68 -18.14
CA MET A 223 -9.45 12.71 -18.65
C MET A 223 -8.95 13.34 -19.95
N ARG A 224 -7.65 13.60 -20.10
CA ARG A 224 -7.09 14.13 -21.36
C ARG A 224 -7.11 13.13 -22.52
N ASN A 225 -7.13 11.84 -22.20
CA ASN A 225 -7.11 10.75 -23.18
C ASN A 225 -8.39 9.90 -23.13
N TYR A 226 -9.52 10.50 -22.73
CA TYR A 226 -10.75 9.75 -22.46
C TYR A 226 -11.23 8.91 -23.65
N GLN A 227 -10.97 9.36 -24.88
CA GLN A 227 -11.36 8.62 -26.09
C GLN A 227 -10.67 7.25 -26.19
N LYS A 228 -9.37 7.20 -25.84
CA LYS A 228 -8.62 5.94 -25.74
C LYS A 228 -9.29 5.02 -24.71
N TYR A 229 -9.49 5.52 -23.51
CA TYR A 229 -10.05 4.74 -22.39
C TYR A 229 -11.51 4.31 -22.60
N ALA A 230 -12.29 5.09 -23.33
CA ALA A 230 -13.66 4.74 -23.70
C ALA A 230 -13.75 3.61 -24.73
N GLN A 231 -12.71 3.41 -25.54
CA GLN A 231 -12.65 2.35 -26.54
C GLN A 231 -12.08 1.05 -25.98
N GLU A 232 -11.29 1.11 -24.91
CA GLU A 232 -10.70 -0.06 -24.28
C GLU A 232 -11.72 -0.79 -23.41
N LYS A 233 -11.60 -2.13 -23.39
CA LYS A 233 -12.53 -3.01 -22.66
C LYS A 233 -11.99 -3.36 -21.30
N TYR A 234 -11.95 -2.40 -20.37
CA TYR A 234 -11.68 -2.71 -18.97
C TYR A 234 -12.88 -3.40 -18.34
N ASN A 235 -12.65 -4.56 -17.73
CA ASN A 235 -13.66 -5.26 -16.96
C ASN A 235 -13.47 -5.14 -15.45
N TYR A 236 -12.38 -4.48 -15.03
CA TYR A 236 -12.12 -4.13 -13.64
C TYR A 236 -11.56 -2.70 -13.57
N ILE A 237 -12.16 -1.83 -12.78
CA ILE A 237 -11.74 -0.44 -12.64
C ILE A 237 -11.61 -0.11 -11.15
N VAL A 238 -10.48 0.48 -10.78
CA VAL A 238 -10.18 1.00 -9.44
C VAL A 238 -10.02 2.51 -9.52
N VAL A 239 -10.66 3.20 -8.61
CA VAL A 239 -10.43 4.63 -8.36
C VAL A 239 -9.89 4.74 -6.94
N ASP A 240 -8.60 5.03 -6.80
CA ASP A 240 -7.91 5.13 -5.52
C ASP A 240 -7.63 6.59 -5.18
N ASP A 241 -8.39 7.12 -4.23
CA ASP A 241 -8.27 8.45 -3.66
C ASP A 241 -8.34 8.30 -2.12
N GLU A 242 -8.94 9.22 -1.38
CA GLU A 242 -9.21 9.04 0.07
C GLU A 242 -10.06 7.79 0.34
N ARG A 243 -10.87 7.40 -0.64
CA ARG A 243 -11.72 6.20 -0.66
C ARG A 243 -11.37 5.35 -1.87
N VAL A 244 -11.57 4.04 -1.77
CA VAL A 244 -11.37 3.16 -2.91
C VAL A 244 -12.71 2.74 -3.51
N ILE A 245 -12.88 2.99 -4.80
CA ILE A 245 -14.04 2.51 -5.58
C ILE A 245 -13.55 1.40 -6.50
N ILE A 246 -14.21 0.26 -6.43
CA ILE A 246 -14.02 -0.88 -7.31
C ILE A 246 -15.25 -1.02 -8.19
N ARG A 247 -15.06 -1.07 -9.49
CA ARG A 247 -16.13 -1.36 -10.45
C ARG A 247 -15.72 -2.52 -11.36
N THR A 248 -16.62 -3.47 -11.51
CA THR A 248 -16.42 -4.62 -12.40
C THR A 248 -17.51 -4.65 -13.46
N LYS A 249 -17.16 -5.07 -14.67
CA LYS A 249 -18.13 -5.36 -15.72
C LYS A 249 -18.52 -6.82 -15.58
N LEU A 250 -19.74 -7.07 -15.12
CA LEU A 250 -20.29 -8.39 -15.16
C LEU A 250 -20.63 -8.75 -16.62
N GLU A 251 -20.18 -9.89 -17.10
CA GLU A 251 -20.75 -10.46 -18.31
C GLU A 251 -22.26 -10.59 -18.08
N LYS A 252 -23.04 -10.11 -19.05
CA LYS A 252 -24.49 -10.35 -19.00
C LYS A 252 -24.67 -11.86 -18.89
N PRO A 253 -25.40 -12.38 -17.89
CA PRO A 253 -25.71 -13.79 -17.87
C PRO A 253 -26.26 -14.17 -19.24
N SER A 254 -25.61 -15.11 -19.89
CA SER A 254 -26.07 -15.69 -21.15
C SER A 254 -27.56 -15.96 -20.96
N LYS A 255 -28.40 -15.35 -21.82
CA LYS A 255 -29.86 -15.44 -21.73
C LYS A 255 -30.28 -16.81 -21.29
N ILE A 256 -30.73 -16.96 -20.06
CA ILE A 256 -31.52 -18.11 -19.65
C ILE A 256 -32.77 -18.00 -20.54
N LYS A 257 -32.75 -18.78 -21.63
CA LYS A 257 -33.95 -19.03 -22.40
C LYS A 257 -34.90 -19.81 -21.49
N GLY A 258 -35.95 -19.17 -21.07
CA GLY A 258 -37.06 -19.82 -20.39
C GLY A 258 -37.36 -19.22 -19.01
N LEU A 259 -38.04 -18.11 -19.01
CA LEU A 259 -39.17 -17.84 -18.11
C LEU A 259 -39.97 -16.72 -18.78
N ALA A 260 -40.92 -17.14 -19.58
CA ALA A 260 -42.08 -16.32 -19.88
C ALA A 260 -42.91 -16.20 -18.60
N LEU A 261 -43.17 -14.99 -18.17
CA LEU A 261 -44.43 -14.56 -17.52
C LEU A 261 -44.58 -13.09 -17.90
#